data_73ee206e6c42b2165db6dea864c5eeec
#
_entry.id   73ee206e6c42b2165db6dea864c5eeec
#
_cell.length_a   1.000
_cell.length_b   1.000
_cell.length_c   1.000
_cell.angle_alpha   90.00
_cell.angle_beta   90.00
_cell.angle_gamma   90.00
#
_symmetry.space_group_name_H-M   'P 1'
#
loop_
_entity.id
_entity.type
_entity.pdbx_description
1 polymer ?
#
loop_
_entity_poly.entity_id
_entity_poly.type
_entity_poly.pdbx_seq_one_letter_code
_entity_poly.pdbx_strand_id
1 'polypeptide(L)'
;MTGKLYGTLGPACADTDTLRALLRAGMRGVRLNLSHGPLEERAPWLESLRRAETAEGVSCDLLIDLQGPELRVGALFAPLTLREGDTLTLGEAFPVPPILTGNLQDGDELLLDDGALSLRVLDARAMTCRVERGGVLRSRKSLAVAGRELPASALTEMDMENLSRAREYGVTALMQPFVRGADDLRTVRAALRETGAQELKIFAKIENMTGLHRLDEILPLADVVVIARGDLGNAMPLWELPRAQTLIASKCRAAKRPFMVSTQMLHSMHHAAVPTRAEVTDVYQAARSGADYLLLTGETAVGEYPVEAMTYFAKIAANGWADAE
;
A
#
# COMPACT_ATOMS: atom_id res chain seq x y z
N MET A 1 -0.60 9.93 24.11
CA MET A 1 -1.27 10.20 22.81
C MET A 1 -2.08 8.96 22.41
N THR A 2 -3.29 9.13 21.93
CA THR A 2 -4.09 8.01 21.39
C THR A 2 -4.08 8.11 19.88
N GLY A 3 -3.41 7.20 19.20
CA GLY A 3 -3.43 7.13 17.74
C GLY A 3 -4.74 6.58 17.18
N LYS A 4 -4.87 6.53 15.85
CA LYS A 4 -6.05 6.01 15.15
C LYS A 4 -5.76 4.66 14.50
N LEU A 5 -6.72 3.76 14.58
CA LEU A 5 -6.67 2.44 13.94
C LEU A 5 -7.46 2.44 12.63
N TYR A 6 -6.82 1.93 11.60
CA TYR A 6 -7.40 1.77 10.27
C TYR A 6 -7.52 0.29 9.90
N GLY A 7 -8.57 -0.04 9.17
CA GLY A 7 -8.74 -1.34 8.53
C GLY A 7 -8.89 -1.17 7.02
N THR A 8 -8.47 -2.14 6.24
CA THR A 8 -8.76 -2.16 4.80
C THR A 8 -10.12 -2.79 4.56
N LEU A 9 -10.95 -2.08 3.82
CA LEU A 9 -12.27 -2.55 3.39
C LEU A 9 -12.09 -3.54 2.23
N GLY A 10 -12.70 -4.68 2.35
CA GLY A 10 -12.66 -5.75 1.38
C GLY A 10 -13.79 -6.76 1.56
N PRO A 11 -13.82 -7.83 0.76
CA PRO A 11 -14.92 -8.81 0.78
C PRO A 11 -15.23 -9.40 2.16
N ALA A 12 -14.24 -9.54 3.03
CA ALA A 12 -14.40 -10.13 4.35
C ALA A 12 -15.11 -9.20 5.36
N CYS A 13 -15.22 -7.90 5.07
CA CYS A 13 -15.80 -6.93 6.01
C CYS A 13 -16.70 -5.87 5.36
N ALA A 14 -17.16 -6.10 4.12
CA ALA A 14 -17.96 -5.11 3.39
C ALA A 14 -19.44 -5.03 3.81
N ASP A 15 -19.92 -5.94 4.64
CA ASP A 15 -21.29 -5.91 5.17
C ASP A 15 -21.42 -4.99 6.41
N THR A 16 -22.64 -4.49 6.63
CA THR A 16 -22.92 -3.53 7.69
C THR A 16 -22.64 -4.08 9.10
N ASP A 17 -22.95 -5.35 9.37
CA ASP A 17 -22.81 -5.91 10.72
C ASP A 17 -21.35 -6.14 11.09
N THR A 18 -20.54 -6.65 10.16
CA THR A 18 -19.09 -6.77 10.34
C THR A 18 -18.45 -5.39 10.52
N LEU A 19 -18.84 -4.39 9.73
CA LEU A 19 -18.33 -3.02 9.87
C LEU A 19 -18.70 -2.42 11.24
N ARG A 20 -19.93 -2.63 11.73
CA ARG A 20 -20.32 -2.21 13.09
C ARG A 20 -19.42 -2.85 14.15
N ALA A 21 -19.16 -4.15 14.03
CA ALA A 21 -18.26 -4.85 14.94
C ALA A 21 -16.83 -4.30 14.93
N LEU A 22 -16.29 -3.98 13.74
CA LEU A 22 -14.98 -3.34 13.58
C LEU A 22 -14.92 -1.94 14.22
N LEU A 23 -16.00 -1.13 14.06
CA LEU A 23 -16.10 0.18 14.70
C LEU A 23 -16.13 0.07 16.24
N ARG A 24 -16.86 -0.89 16.77
CA ARG A 24 -16.88 -1.20 18.23
C ARG A 24 -15.52 -1.68 18.72
N ALA A 25 -14.80 -2.45 17.91
CA ALA A 25 -13.45 -2.92 18.22
C ALA A 25 -12.40 -1.78 18.21
N GLY A 26 -12.75 -0.58 17.74
CA GLY A 26 -11.89 0.59 17.80
C GLY A 26 -11.42 1.14 16.45
N MET A 27 -11.89 0.59 15.32
CA MET A 27 -11.57 1.15 13.99
C MET A 27 -12.10 2.59 13.87
N ARG A 28 -11.28 3.49 13.35
CA ARG A 28 -11.59 4.93 13.14
C ARG A 28 -11.22 5.44 11.75
N GLY A 29 -10.71 4.56 10.91
CA GLY A 29 -10.46 4.86 9.51
C GLY A 29 -10.57 3.60 8.66
N VAL A 30 -10.95 3.79 7.41
CA VAL A 30 -11.11 2.73 6.42
C VAL A 30 -10.23 3.05 5.22
N ARG A 31 -9.41 2.09 4.79
CA ARG A 31 -8.65 2.17 3.54
C ARG A 31 -9.38 1.39 2.44
N LEU A 32 -9.52 2.01 1.27
CA LEU A 32 -9.91 1.35 0.01
C LEU A 32 -8.71 1.22 -0.90
N ASN A 33 -8.35 0.00 -1.28
CA ASN A 33 -7.31 -0.24 -2.26
C ASN A 33 -7.89 -0.16 -3.69
N LEU A 34 -7.54 0.90 -4.43
CA LEU A 34 -8.04 1.15 -5.78
C LEU A 34 -7.22 0.43 -6.88
N SER A 35 -6.15 -0.30 -6.52
CA SER A 35 -5.48 -1.21 -7.47
C SER A 35 -6.38 -2.38 -7.92
N HIS A 36 -7.48 -2.64 -7.20
CA HIS A 36 -8.44 -3.71 -7.49
C HIS A 36 -9.74 -3.24 -8.14
N GLY A 37 -9.81 -2.02 -8.63
CA GLY A 37 -10.96 -1.43 -9.32
C GLY A 37 -11.26 0.00 -8.88
N PRO A 38 -12.05 0.72 -9.68
CA PRO A 38 -12.33 2.14 -9.43
C PRO A 38 -13.20 2.34 -8.19
N LEU A 39 -13.17 3.57 -7.67
CA LEU A 39 -13.93 3.99 -6.49
C LEU A 39 -15.44 3.76 -6.65
N GLU A 40 -15.97 3.96 -7.85
CA GLU A 40 -17.38 3.75 -8.18
C GLU A 40 -17.87 2.32 -7.90
N GLU A 41 -17.08 1.32 -8.23
CA GLU A 41 -17.43 -0.08 -7.96
C GLU A 41 -17.52 -0.39 -6.45
N ARG A 42 -16.99 0.48 -5.61
CA ARG A 42 -17.00 0.35 -4.14
C ARG A 42 -18.22 1.03 -3.48
N ALA A 43 -19.06 1.69 -4.23
CA ALA A 43 -20.25 2.37 -3.72
C ALA A 43 -21.11 1.52 -2.77
N PRO A 44 -21.43 0.23 -3.05
CA PRO A 44 -22.19 -0.60 -2.13
C PRO A 44 -21.51 -0.81 -0.77
N TRP A 45 -20.18 -0.93 -0.76
CA TRP A 45 -19.39 -1.08 0.48
C TRP A 45 -19.40 0.20 1.31
N LEU A 46 -19.31 1.36 0.63
CA LEU A 46 -19.37 2.67 1.27
C LEU A 46 -20.75 2.95 1.86
N GLU A 47 -21.82 2.48 1.22
CA GLU A 47 -23.16 2.52 1.79
C GLU A 47 -23.27 1.70 3.08
N SER A 48 -22.69 0.49 3.09
CA SER A 48 -22.65 -0.36 4.30
C SER A 48 -21.87 0.32 5.42
N LEU A 49 -20.73 0.98 5.09
CA LEU A 49 -19.95 1.76 6.04
C LEU A 49 -20.77 2.90 6.66
N ARG A 50 -21.46 3.70 5.84
CA ARG A 50 -22.29 4.82 6.33
C ARG A 50 -23.42 4.36 7.24
N ARG A 51 -24.05 3.20 6.92
CA ARG A 51 -25.04 2.58 7.80
C ARG A 51 -24.44 2.14 9.12
N ALA A 52 -23.26 1.55 9.10
CA ALA A 52 -22.54 1.15 10.31
C ALA A 52 -22.15 2.35 11.18
N GLU A 53 -21.62 3.42 10.57
CA GLU A 53 -21.27 4.68 11.23
C GLU A 53 -22.47 5.31 11.93
N THR A 54 -23.60 5.38 11.22
CA THR A 54 -24.86 5.91 11.76
C THR A 54 -25.36 5.07 12.96
N ALA A 55 -25.32 3.74 12.85
CA ALA A 55 -25.77 2.85 13.88
C ALA A 55 -24.91 2.89 15.16
N GLU A 56 -23.60 3.11 15.00
CA GLU A 56 -22.65 3.17 16.14
C GLU A 56 -22.39 4.61 16.63
N GLY A 57 -22.91 5.64 15.96
CA GLY A 57 -22.67 7.03 16.30
C GLY A 57 -21.20 7.46 16.13
N VAL A 58 -20.48 6.86 15.20
CA VAL A 58 -19.04 7.04 14.96
C VAL A 58 -18.83 7.47 13.51
N SER A 59 -17.89 8.36 13.27
CA SER A 59 -17.42 8.73 11.92
C SER A 59 -16.01 8.18 11.69
N CYS A 60 -15.76 7.63 10.52
CA CYS A 60 -14.47 7.14 10.07
C CYS A 60 -13.84 8.03 9.02
N ASP A 61 -12.52 8.16 9.07
CA ASP A 61 -11.78 8.67 7.92
C ASP A 61 -11.89 7.67 6.76
N LEU A 62 -12.20 8.15 5.56
CA LEU A 62 -12.19 7.33 4.34
C LEU A 62 -10.93 7.65 3.54
N LEU A 63 -10.03 6.69 3.48
CA LEU A 63 -8.72 6.78 2.86
C LEU A 63 -8.69 5.93 1.59
N ILE A 64 -8.52 6.54 0.42
CA ILE A 64 -8.32 5.81 -0.83
C ILE A 64 -6.82 5.63 -1.08
N ASP A 65 -6.42 4.40 -1.40
CA ASP A 65 -5.05 4.08 -1.81
C ASP A 65 -5.01 3.99 -3.33
N LEU A 66 -4.34 4.97 -3.94
CA LEU A 66 -4.26 5.14 -5.38
C LEU A 66 -3.43 4.03 -6.03
N GLN A 67 -3.57 3.85 -7.34
CA GLN A 67 -2.81 2.89 -8.10
C GLN A 67 -1.36 3.35 -8.27
N GLY A 68 -1.16 4.65 -8.53
CA GLY A 68 0.15 5.27 -8.69
C GLY A 68 1.00 4.66 -9.80
N PRO A 69 2.34 4.82 -9.72
CA PRO A 69 3.27 4.37 -10.75
C PRO A 69 3.57 2.86 -10.71
N GLU A 70 2.82 2.07 -9.97
CA GLU A 70 3.03 0.63 -9.90
C GLU A 70 2.89 -0.02 -11.27
N LEU A 71 3.92 -0.75 -11.66
CA LEU A 71 3.88 -1.51 -12.90
C LEU A 71 3.30 -2.89 -12.66
N ARG A 72 2.44 -3.34 -13.56
CA ARG A 72 1.82 -4.67 -13.50
C ARG A 72 1.85 -5.34 -14.85
N VAL A 73 1.99 -6.65 -14.85
CA VAL A 73 1.76 -7.51 -16.00
C VAL A 73 0.31 -7.34 -16.47
N GLY A 74 0.08 -7.32 -17.77
CA GLY A 74 -1.26 -7.22 -18.33
C GLY A 74 -2.11 -8.47 -18.08
N ALA A 75 -3.32 -8.49 -18.64
CA ALA A 75 -4.20 -9.65 -18.56
C ALA A 75 -3.62 -10.81 -19.36
N LEU A 76 -3.59 -12.00 -18.76
CA LEU A 76 -3.24 -13.27 -19.41
C LEU A 76 -4.50 -14.07 -19.66
N PHE A 77 -4.54 -14.78 -20.79
CA PHE A 77 -5.65 -15.71 -21.08
C PHE A 77 -5.69 -16.89 -20.08
N ALA A 78 -4.51 -17.37 -19.68
CA ALA A 78 -4.34 -18.42 -18.68
C ALA A 78 -3.02 -18.19 -17.90
N PRO A 79 -2.86 -18.75 -16.69
CA PRO A 79 -1.59 -18.71 -15.98
C PRO A 79 -0.44 -19.23 -16.84
N LEU A 80 0.68 -18.50 -16.87
CA LEU A 80 1.87 -18.83 -17.68
C LEU A 80 2.95 -19.43 -16.78
N THR A 81 3.41 -20.64 -17.11
CA THR A 81 4.55 -21.26 -16.42
C THR A 81 5.85 -20.77 -17.05
N LEU A 82 6.68 -20.09 -16.27
CA LEU A 82 8.04 -19.68 -16.61
C LEU A 82 9.02 -20.69 -16.01
N ARG A 83 9.92 -21.25 -16.82
CA ARG A 83 10.93 -22.20 -16.34
C ARG A 83 12.28 -21.51 -16.28
N GLU A 84 13.03 -21.77 -15.22
CA GLU A 84 14.39 -21.26 -15.08
C GLU A 84 15.26 -21.66 -16.28
N GLY A 85 16.01 -20.68 -16.81
CA GLY A 85 16.85 -20.82 -17.98
C GLY A 85 16.14 -20.54 -19.32
N ASP A 86 14.81 -20.51 -19.37
CA ASP A 86 14.06 -20.17 -20.59
C ASP A 86 14.35 -18.73 -21.01
N THR A 87 14.38 -18.49 -22.32
CA THR A 87 14.46 -17.16 -22.91
C THR A 87 13.12 -16.77 -23.50
N LEU A 88 12.69 -15.53 -23.28
CA LEU A 88 11.40 -15.01 -23.76
C LEU A 88 11.53 -13.54 -24.19
N THR A 89 10.58 -13.08 -25.00
CA THR A 89 10.44 -11.68 -25.40
C THR A 89 9.26 -11.07 -24.66
N LEU A 90 9.52 -9.99 -23.90
CA LEU A 90 8.46 -9.21 -23.22
C LEU A 90 7.52 -8.58 -24.26
N GLY A 91 6.23 -8.57 -23.98
CA GLY A 91 5.20 -8.11 -24.91
C GLY A 91 4.67 -9.22 -25.83
N GLU A 92 5.49 -10.22 -26.17
CA GLU A 92 5.07 -11.42 -26.92
C GLU A 92 4.65 -12.54 -25.96
N ALA A 93 5.50 -12.88 -25.00
CA ALA A 93 5.23 -13.94 -24.03
C ALA A 93 4.08 -13.57 -23.08
N PHE A 94 4.01 -12.32 -22.67
CA PHE A 94 2.92 -11.74 -21.88
C PHE A 94 2.90 -10.22 -22.01
N PRO A 95 1.74 -9.57 -21.86
CA PRO A 95 1.62 -8.12 -21.97
C PRO A 95 2.37 -7.42 -20.82
N VAL A 96 3.12 -6.38 -21.14
CA VAL A 96 3.87 -5.56 -20.19
C VAL A 96 3.55 -4.06 -20.37
N PRO A 97 3.75 -3.23 -19.34
CA PRO A 97 3.54 -1.79 -19.45
C PRO A 97 4.43 -1.18 -20.55
N PRO A 98 3.89 -0.27 -21.40
CA PRO A 98 4.66 0.36 -22.49
C PRO A 98 5.91 1.11 -22.02
N ILE A 99 5.92 1.59 -20.77
CA ILE A 99 7.06 2.30 -20.20
C ILE A 99 8.35 1.47 -20.13
N LEU A 100 8.25 0.13 -20.18
CA LEU A 100 9.46 -0.72 -20.22
C LEU A 100 10.23 -0.52 -21.53
N THR A 101 9.49 -0.29 -22.64
CA THR A 101 10.12 -0.07 -23.94
C THR A 101 10.95 1.22 -23.93
N GLY A 102 12.24 1.08 -24.23
CA GLY A 102 13.19 2.19 -24.24
C GLY A 102 13.68 2.64 -22.85
N ASN A 103 13.18 2.06 -21.77
CA ASN A 103 13.62 2.37 -20.41
C ASN A 103 14.33 1.18 -19.72
N LEU A 104 14.34 -0.01 -20.30
CA LEU A 104 15.16 -1.11 -19.83
C LEU A 104 16.61 -0.96 -20.26
N GLN A 105 17.52 -1.61 -19.53
CA GLN A 105 18.94 -1.71 -19.80
C GLN A 105 19.35 -3.19 -19.82
N ASP A 106 20.38 -3.51 -20.60
CA ASP A 106 20.98 -4.84 -20.60
C ASP A 106 21.49 -5.15 -19.19
N GLY A 107 21.14 -6.33 -18.68
CA GLY A 107 21.50 -6.74 -17.34
C GLY A 107 20.48 -6.34 -16.25
N ASP A 108 19.44 -5.55 -16.55
CA ASP A 108 18.35 -5.30 -15.57
C ASP A 108 17.75 -6.61 -15.08
N GLU A 109 17.42 -6.65 -13.79
CA GLU A 109 16.62 -7.72 -13.21
C GLU A 109 15.20 -7.24 -13.04
N LEU A 110 14.25 -7.96 -13.66
CA LEU A 110 12.82 -7.72 -13.50
C LEU A 110 12.27 -8.66 -12.45
N LEU A 111 11.62 -8.11 -11.44
CA LEU A 111 10.93 -8.85 -10.39
C LEU A 111 9.44 -8.89 -10.73
N LEU A 112 8.86 -10.09 -10.72
CA LEU A 112 7.43 -10.31 -10.97
C LEU A 112 6.79 -10.96 -9.74
N ASP A 113 5.50 -10.64 -9.49
CA ASP A 113 4.74 -11.19 -8.37
C ASP A 113 5.48 -11.01 -7.03
N ASP A 114 5.79 -9.77 -6.70
CA ASP A 114 6.52 -9.36 -5.48
C ASP A 114 7.88 -10.08 -5.31
N GLY A 115 8.55 -10.35 -6.45
CA GLY A 115 9.83 -11.03 -6.50
C GLY A 115 9.77 -12.56 -6.41
N ALA A 116 8.57 -13.16 -6.42
CA ALA A 116 8.42 -14.61 -6.51
C ALA A 116 9.04 -15.19 -7.78
N LEU A 117 9.01 -14.42 -8.90
CA LEU A 117 9.69 -14.74 -10.14
C LEU A 117 10.67 -13.63 -10.49
N SER A 118 11.77 -13.97 -11.19
CA SER A 118 12.70 -12.96 -11.71
C SER A 118 13.19 -13.28 -13.12
N LEU A 119 13.39 -12.20 -13.91
CA LEU A 119 13.92 -12.26 -15.27
C LEU A 119 15.15 -11.38 -15.38
N ARG A 120 16.14 -11.79 -16.17
CA ARG A 120 17.31 -10.99 -16.53
C ARG A 120 17.19 -10.47 -17.95
N VAL A 121 17.25 -9.15 -18.14
CA VAL A 121 17.25 -8.55 -19.47
C VAL A 121 18.56 -8.89 -20.18
N LEU A 122 18.48 -9.58 -21.32
CA LEU A 122 19.61 -9.93 -22.17
C LEU A 122 19.83 -8.88 -23.25
N ASP A 123 18.76 -8.39 -23.85
CA ASP A 123 18.75 -7.34 -24.88
C ASP A 123 17.56 -6.42 -24.62
N ALA A 124 17.83 -5.21 -24.16
CA ALA A 124 16.80 -4.24 -23.79
C ALA A 124 16.06 -3.69 -25.03
N ARG A 125 16.70 -3.63 -26.21
CA ARG A 125 16.07 -3.15 -27.44
C ARG A 125 15.11 -4.19 -28.02
N ALA A 126 15.52 -5.45 -27.99
CA ALA A 126 14.68 -6.58 -28.40
C ALA A 126 13.71 -7.04 -27.32
N MET A 127 13.76 -6.44 -26.12
CA MET A 127 12.94 -6.84 -24.95
C MET A 127 13.11 -8.31 -24.58
N THR A 128 14.31 -8.89 -24.85
CA THR A 128 14.62 -10.30 -24.61
C THR A 128 15.14 -10.50 -23.20
N CYS A 129 14.54 -11.46 -22.49
CA CYS A 129 14.90 -11.78 -21.12
C CYS A 129 15.14 -13.27 -20.92
N ARG A 130 15.99 -13.62 -19.96
CA ARG A 130 16.15 -14.97 -19.43
C ARG A 130 15.44 -15.10 -18.09
N VAL A 131 14.76 -16.20 -17.89
CA VAL A 131 14.15 -16.54 -16.58
C VAL A 131 15.24 -16.96 -15.61
N GLU A 132 15.45 -16.18 -14.54
CA GLU A 132 16.40 -16.50 -13.45
C GLU A 132 15.71 -17.27 -12.32
N ARG A 133 14.46 -16.93 -12.01
CA ARG A 133 13.63 -17.64 -11.05
C ARG A 133 12.28 -17.91 -11.68
N GLY A 134 11.99 -19.20 -11.89
CA GLY A 134 10.76 -19.68 -12.52
C GLY A 134 9.58 -19.77 -11.54
N GLY A 135 8.40 -20.03 -12.10
CA GLY A 135 7.15 -20.21 -11.38
C GLY A 135 5.94 -19.98 -12.26
N VAL A 136 4.77 -19.78 -11.65
CA VAL A 136 3.51 -19.55 -12.36
C VAL A 136 3.13 -18.08 -12.31
N LEU A 137 3.27 -17.38 -13.44
CA LEU A 137 2.85 -15.98 -13.59
C LEU A 137 1.34 -15.93 -13.83
N ARG A 138 0.64 -15.07 -13.08
CA ARG A 138 -0.79 -14.79 -13.23
C ARG A 138 -1.02 -13.38 -13.74
N SER A 139 -2.25 -13.11 -14.22
CA SER A 139 -2.67 -11.77 -14.68
C SER A 139 -2.47 -10.70 -13.60
N ARG A 140 -2.09 -9.50 -14.03
CA ARG A 140 -2.03 -8.28 -13.23
C ARG A 140 -1.09 -8.35 -12.01
N LYS A 141 -0.11 -9.26 -12.02
CA LYS A 141 0.91 -9.33 -10.99
C LYS A 141 1.87 -8.15 -11.08
N SER A 142 2.43 -7.74 -9.93
CA SER A 142 3.41 -6.68 -9.84
C SER A 142 4.62 -6.94 -10.75
N LEU A 143 5.21 -5.85 -11.26
CA LEU A 143 6.43 -5.85 -12.04
C LEU A 143 7.31 -4.70 -11.56
N ALA A 144 8.57 -4.96 -11.26
CA ALA A 144 9.54 -3.94 -10.87
C ALA A 144 10.90 -4.20 -11.52
N VAL A 145 11.69 -3.14 -11.69
CA VAL A 145 13.10 -3.25 -12.06
C VAL A 145 13.91 -3.17 -10.78
N ALA A 146 14.67 -4.21 -10.47
CA ALA A 146 15.45 -4.27 -9.24
C ALA A 146 16.48 -3.12 -9.17
N GLY A 147 16.54 -2.45 -8.02
CA GLY A 147 17.55 -1.43 -7.75
C GLY A 147 17.37 -0.09 -8.47
N ARG A 148 16.36 0.10 -9.32
CA ARG A 148 16.04 1.39 -9.94
C ARG A 148 14.57 1.55 -10.28
N GLU A 149 14.15 2.78 -10.39
CA GLU A 149 12.80 3.16 -10.75
C GLU A 149 12.75 3.68 -12.18
N LEU A 150 11.64 3.39 -12.85
CA LEU A 150 11.36 3.93 -14.17
C LEU A 150 10.70 5.32 -14.06
N PRO A 151 10.82 6.18 -15.10
CA PRO A 151 10.29 7.55 -15.08
C PRO A 151 8.75 7.56 -15.30
N ALA A 152 8.02 6.81 -14.47
CA ALA A 152 6.56 6.77 -14.49
C ALA A 152 5.95 8.04 -13.87
N SER A 153 4.77 8.44 -14.35
CA SER A 153 3.96 9.47 -13.70
C SER A 153 3.57 9.01 -12.29
N ALA A 154 3.52 9.97 -11.34
CA ALA A 154 3.04 9.68 -9.99
C ALA A 154 1.57 9.25 -9.95
N LEU A 155 0.77 9.65 -10.93
CA LEU A 155 -0.65 9.36 -11.06
C LEU A 155 -0.95 8.73 -12.40
N THR A 156 -1.88 7.78 -12.41
CA THR A 156 -2.47 7.20 -13.61
C THR A 156 -3.73 7.98 -14.04
N GLU A 157 -4.26 7.69 -15.24
CA GLU A 157 -5.55 8.24 -15.69
C GLU A 157 -6.69 7.79 -14.74
N MET A 158 -6.66 6.54 -14.29
CA MET A 158 -7.62 6.01 -13.32
C MET A 158 -7.53 6.73 -11.96
N ASP A 159 -6.32 7.11 -11.53
CA ASP A 159 -6.17 7.89 -10.30
C ASP A 159 -6.83 9.27 -10.44
N MET A 160 -6.66 9.93 -11.59
CA MET A 160 -7.31 11.21 -11.87
C MET A 160 -8.84 11.10 -11.88
N GLU A 161 -9.38 10.02 -12.46
CA GLU A 161 -10.81 9.72 -12.43
C GLU A 161 -11.30 9.49 -11.00
N ASN A 162 -10.62 8.67 -10.21
CA ASN A 162 -10.96 8.45 -8.81
C ASN A 162 -10.91 9.73 -7.97
N LEU A 163 -9.90 10.59 -8.19
CA LEU A 163 -9.78 11.87 -7.50
C LEU A 163 -10.92 12.84 -7.86
N SER A 164 -11.36 12.87 -9.12
CA SER A 164 -12.48 13.73 -9.57
C SER A 164 -13.79 13.37 -8.86
N ARG A 165 -13.95 12.13 -8.42
CA ARG A 165 -15.13 11.61 -7.73
C ARG A 165 -14.97 11.53 -6.21
N ALA A 166 -13.75 11.75 -5.70
CA ALA A 166 -13.42 11.54 -4.28
C ALA A 166 -14.39 12.27 -3.34
N ARG A 167 -14.75 13.52 -3.65
CA ARG A 167 -15.67 14.33 -2.85
C ARG A 167 -17.09 13.76 -2.81
N GLU A 168 -17.58 13.25 -3.94
CA GLU A 168 -18.90 12.62 -4.05
C GLU A 168 -19.03 11.44 -3.09
N TYR A 169 -17.97 10.65 -2.96
CA TYR A 169 -17.94 9.47 -2.09
C TYR A 169 -17.55 9.76 -0.63
N GLY A 170 -17.27 11.03 -0.30
CA GLY A 170 -16.90 11.42 1.06
C GLY A 170 -15.49 10.99 1.46
N VAL A 171 -14.58 10.89 0.50
CA VAL A 171 -13.15 10.62 0.75
C VAL A 171 -12.57 11.75 1.59
N THR A 172 -11.79 11.43 2.61
CA THR A 172 -11.14 12.39 3.52
C THR A 172 -9.64 12.49 3.32
N ALA A 173 -9.03 11.46 2.74
CA ALA A 173 -7.61 11.38 2.48
C ALA A 173 -7.30 10.41 1.33
N LEU A 174 -6.10 10.55 0.75
CA LEU A 174 -5.55 9.60 -0.20
C LEU A 174 -4.20 9.08 0.26
N MET A 175 -3.87 7.85 -0.09
CA MET A 175 -2.51 7.31 -0.07
C MET A 175 -1.90 7.45 -1.45
N GLN A 176 -0.73 8.10 -1.54
CA GLN A 176 0.09 8.11 -2.74
C GLN A 176 1.14 7.02 -2.63
N PRO A 177 1.08 5.95 -3.44
CA PRO A 177 2.06 4.88 -3.41
C PRO A 177 3.36 5.29 -4.10
N PHE A 178 4.44 4.58 -3.78
CA PHE A 178 5.76 4.67 -4.42
C PHE A 178 6.33 6.09 -4.54
N VAL A 179 6.12 6.94 -3.52
CA VAL A 179 6.64 8.32 -3.52
C VAL A 179 8.17 8.31 -3.59
N ARG A 180 8.72 8.98 -4.61
CA ARG A 180 10.16 9.07 -4.89
C ARG A 180 10.78 10.39 -4.43
N GLY A 181 9.97 11.40 -4.15
CA GLY A 181 10.44 12.71 -3.71
C GLY A 181 9.37 13.79 -3.77
N ALA A 182 9.80 15.04 -3.63
CA ALA A 182 8.94 16.21 -3.58
C ALA A 182 8.06 16.40 -4.83
N ASP A 183 8.58 16.06 -6.00
CA ASP A 183 7.88 16.31 -7.27
C ASP A 183 6.64 15.43 -7.43
N ASP A 184 6.68 14.18 -6.96
CA ASP A 184 5.51 13.31 -6.94
C ASP A 184 4.38 13.95 -6.12
N LEU A 185 4.70 14.46 -4.93
CA LEU A 185 3.68 15.11 -4.06
C LEU A 185 3.19 16.45 -4.62
N ARG A 186 4.03 17.21 -5.34
CA ARG A 186 3.60 18.42 -6.05
C ARG A 186 2.63 18.07 -7.18
N THR A 187 2.88 16.99 -7.91
CA THR A 187 1.97 16.47 -8.94
C THR A 187 0.62 16.09 -8.33
N VAL A 188 0.62 15.34 -7.24
CA VAL A 188 -0.61 14.98 -6.51
C VAL A 188 -1.36 16.23 -6.03
N ARG A 189 -0.67 17.20 -5.44
CA ARG A 189 -1.31 18.47 -5.01
C ARG A 189 -1.89 19.26 -6.17
N ALA A 190 -1.26 19.24 -7.35
CA ALA A 190 -1.80 19.86 -8.56
C ALA A 190 -3.09 19.16 -9.02
N ALA A 191 -3.07 17.84 -9.08
CA ALA A 191 -4.23 17.01 -9.42
C ALA A 191 -5.41 17.23 -8.46
N LEU A 192 -5.16 17.33 -7.15
CA LEU A 192 -6.21 17.64 -6.17
C LEU A 192 -6.85 19.01 -6.41
N ARG A 193 -6.08 20.02 -6.82
CA ARG A 193 -6.65 21.33 -7.19
C ARG A 193 -7.46 21.25 -8.47
N GLU A 194 -6.99 20.54 -9.48
CA GLU A 194 -7.67 20.36 -10.75
C GLU A 194 -9.01 19.63 -10.59
N THR A 195 -9.06 18.62 -9.73
CA THR A 195 -10.26 17.82 -9.46
C THR A 195 -11.18 18.40 -8.38
N GLY A 196 -10.83 19.55 -7.78
CA GLY A 196 -11.64 20.20 -6.74
C GLY A 196 -11.61 19.45 -5.40
N ALA A 197 -10.56 18.64 -5.14
CA ALA A 197 -10.39 17.81 -3.94
C ALA A 197 -9.19 18.27 -3.08
N GLN A 198 -8.87 19.56 -3.09
CA GLN A 198 -7.68 20.14 -2.44
C GLN A 198 -7.65 19.99 -0.91
N GLU A 199 -8.80 19.73 -0.28
CA GLU A 199 -8.94 19.49 1.15
C GLU A 199 -8.45 18.09 1.60
N LEU A 200 -8.28 17.16 0.66
CA LEU A 200 -7.83 15.81 0.99
C LEU A 200 -6.41 15.81 1.52
N LYS A 201 -6.21 15.05 2.61
CA LYS A 201 -4.88 14.81 3.15
C LYS A 201 -4.10 13.83 2.28
N ILE A 202 -2.81 14.06 2.13
CA ILE A 202 -1.91 13.16 1.41
C ILE A 202 -1.13 12.32 2.41
N PHE A 203 -1.34 11.00 2.35
CA PHE A 203 -0.58 9.98 3.03
C PHE A 203 0.50 9.47 2.06
N ALA A 204 1.72 9.93 2.22
CA ALA A 204 2.84 9.59 1.34
C ALA A 204 3.46 8.25 1.73
N LYS A 205 3.36 7.23 0.88
CA LYS A 205 3.89 5.89 1.16
C LYS A 205 5.38 5.83 0.80
N ILE A 206 6.20 5.47 1.77
CA ILE A 206 7.62 5.18 1.59
C ILE A 206 7.76 3.68 1.37
N GLU A 207 7.98 3.31 0.11
CA GLU A 207 7.96 1.94 -0.40
C GLU A 207 9.18 1.57 -1.23
N ASN A 208 10.08 2.54 -1.43
CA ASN A 208 11.27 2.38 -2.26
C ASN A 208 12.47 3.11 -1.65
N MET A 209 13.68 2.77 -2.12
CA MET A 209 14.92 3.34 -1.60
C MET A 209 15.07 4.82 -1.95
N THR A 210 14.57 5.25 -3.11
CA THR A 210 14.63 6.66 -3.52
C THR A 210 13.83 7.54 -2.57
N GLY A 211 12.59 7.15 -2.26
CA GLY A 211 11.74 7.84 -1.28
C GLY A 211 12.35 7.85 0.12
N LEU A 212 12.96 6.73 0.54
CA LEU A 212 13.66 6.66 1.82
C LEU A 212 14.85 7.64 1.89
N HIS A 213 15.67 7.70 0.84
CA HIS A 213 16.83 8.59 0.78
C HIS A 213 16.42 10.07 0.68
N ARG A 214 15.29 10.36 0.01
CA ARG A 214 14.77 11.72 -0.18
C ARG A 214 13.66 12.09 0.81
N LEU A 215 13.56 11.39 1.94
CA LEU A 215 12.51 11.60 2.93
C LEU A 215 12.44 13.05 3.44
N ASP A 216 13.57 13.74 3.58
CA ASP A 216 13.61 15.13 4.02
C ASP A 216 12.92 16.10 3.05
N GLU A 217 12.84 15.75 1.76
CA GLU A 217 12.10 16.54 0.76
C GLU A 217 10.58 16.20 0.77
N ILE A 218 10.23 14.99 1.20
CA ILE A 218 8.86 14.49 1.26
C ILE A 218 8.13 15.04 2.50
N LEU A 219 8.80 15.05 3.65
CA LEU A 219 8.25 15.44 4.95
C LEU A 219 7.48 16.78 4.94
N PRO A 220 7.96 17.88 4.30
CA PRO A 220 7.24 19.14 4.29
C PRO A 220 5.94 19.12 3.50
N LEU A 221 5.80 18.21 2.53
CA LEU A 221 4.71 18.16 1.56
C LEU A 221 3.64 17.09 1.87
N ALA A 222 4.00 16.06 2.63
CA ALA A 222 3.09 15.03 3.08
C ALA A 222 2.31 15.51 4.31
N ASP A 223 1.02 15.17 4.42
CA ASP A 223 0.26 15.37 5.66
C ASP A 223 0.52 14.23 6.65
N VAL A 224 0.73 13.03 6.14
CA VAL A 224 1.13 11.84 6.88
C VAL A 224 2.14 11.06 6.06
N VAL A 225 3.18 10.51 6.70
CA VAL A 225 4.10 9.57 6.06
C VAL A 225 3.67 8.15 6.39
N VAL A 226 3.62 7.28 5.40
CA VAL A 226 3.27 5.86 5.60
C VAL A 226 4.51 4.99 5.44
N ILE A 227 4.85 4.26 6.48
CA ILE A 227 5.88 3.21 6.46
C ILE A 227 5.20 1.93 5.96
N ALA A 228 5.22 1.73 4.65
CA ALA A 228 4.57 0.61 3.98
C ALA A 228 5.56 -0.56 3.85
N ARG A 229 5.60 -1.40 4.89
CA ARG A 229 6.65 -2.40 5.10
C ARG A 229 6.71 -3.50 4.06
N GLY A 230 5.60 -3.76 3.36
CA GLY A 230 5.53 -4.76 2.30
C GLY A 230 6.52 -4.44 1.17
N ASP A 231 6.24 -3.37 0.43
CA ASP A 231 7.04 -2.99 -0.73
C ASP A 231 8.42 -2.44 -0.32
N LEU A 232 8.50 -1.71 0.80
CA LEU A 232 9.79 -1.26 1.32
C LEU A 232 10.69 -2.45 1.69
N GLY A 233 10.12 -3.55 2.22
CA GLY A 233 10.86 -4.78 2.51
C GLY A 233 11.33 -5.52 1.26
N ASN A 234 10.63 -5.35 0.12
CA ASN A 234 11.07 -5.88 -1.17
C ASN A 234 12.18 -5.02 -1.81
N ALA A 235 12.25 -3.73 -1.43
CA ALA A 235 13.23 -2.78 -1.97
C ALA A 235 14.61 -2.84 -1.27
N MET A 236 14.76 -3.61 -0.20
CA MET A 236 15.99 -3.72 0.58
C MET A 236 16.17 -5.12 1.18
N PRO A 237 17.38 -5.50 1.66
CA PRO A 237 17.55 -6.71 2.47
C PRO A 237 16.61 -6.68 3.69
N LEU A 238 15.84 -7.73 3.90
CA LEU A 238 14.76 -7.75 4.89
C LEU A 238 15.23 -7.44 6.33
N TRP A 239 16.47 -7.78 6.68
CA TRP A 239 17.06 -7.44 8.00
C TRP A 239 17.35 -5.96 8.22
N GLU A 240 17.34 -5.13 7.15
CA GLU A 240 17.48 -3.67 7.24
C GLU A 240 16.13 -2.95 7.46
N LEU A 241 15.01 -3.61 7.18
CA LEU A 241 13.68 -3.03 7.31
C LEU A 241 13.38 -2.44 8.70
N PRO A 242 13.72 -3.08 9.84
CA PRO A 242 13.49 -2.49 11.16
C PRO A 242 14.28 -1.19 11.38
N ARG A 243 15.50 -1.12 10.82
CA ARG A 243 16.33 0.09 10.86
C ARG A 243 15.73 1.22 10.03
N ALA A 244 15.23 0.92 8.81
CA ALA A 244 14.54 1.86 7.95
C ALA A 244 13.26 2.41 8.62
N GLN A 245 12.44 1.53 9.21
CA GLN A 245 11.26 1.93 9.98
C GLN A 245 11.62 2.90 11.12
N THR A 246 12.66 2.57 11.90
CA THR A 246 13.13 3.42 13.00
C THR A 246 13.62 4.79 12.51
N LEU A 247 14.35 4.81 11.38
CA LEU A 247 14.83 6.04 10.75
C LEU A 247 13.67 6.95 10.32
N ILE A 248 12.68 6.38 9.60
CA ILE A 248 11.51 7.13 9.12
C ILE A 248 10.74 7.69 10.32
N ALA A 249 10.41 6.85 11.31
CA ALA A 249 9.71 7.28 12.52
C ALA A 249 10.44 8.41 13.27
N SER A 250 11.77 8.30 13.42
CA SER A 250 12.60 9.33 14.04
C SER A 250 12.55 10.66 13.28
N LYS A 251 12.69 10.62 11.95
CA LYS A 251 12.60 11.83 11.11
C LYS A 251 11.22 12.46 11.14
N CYS A 252 10.15 11.64 11.11
CA CYS A 252 8.78 12.13 11.22
C CYS A 252 8.56 12.86 12.56
N ARG A 253 9.00 12.27 13.68
CA ARG A 253 8.90 12.92 15.00
C ARG A 253 9.70 14.23 15.06
N ALA A 254 10.93 14.24 14.57
CA ALA A 254 11.76 15.44 14.53
C ALA A 254 11.11 16.56 13.71
N ALA A 255 10.46 16.23 12.60
CA ALA A 255 9.73 17.16 11.75
C ALA A 255 8.31 17.47 12.26
N LYS A 256 7.86 16.87 13.36
CA LYS A 256 6.47 16.92 13.87
C LYS A 256 5.46 16.54 12.80
N ARG A 257 5.80 15.56 11.98
CA ARG A 257 4.95 15.04 10.92
C ARG A 257 4.34 13.72 11.37
N PRO A 258 3.00 13.58 11.37
CA PRO A 258 2.34 12.32 11.68
C PRO A 258 2.81 11.19 10.76
N PHE A 259 2.84 9.96 11.30
CA PHE A 259 3.17 8.80 10.48
C PHE A 259 2.27 7.60 10.79
N MET A 260 2.14 6.74 9.79
CA MET A 260 1.41 5.48 9.85
C MET A 260 2.38 4.31 9.66
N VAL A 261 2.12 3.20 10.35
CA VAL A 261 2.77 1.91 10.07
C VAL A 261 1.74 0.94 9.49
N SER A 262 2.08 0.26 8.41
CA SER A 262 1.18 -0.64 7.70
C SER A 262 1.87 -1.89 7.18
N THR A 263 1.06 -2.85 6.78
CA THR A 263 1.39 -4.16 6.20
C THR A 263 2.01 -5.16 7.16
N GLN A 264 1.53 -6.39 7.09
CA GLN A 264 1.99 -7.54 7.90
C GLN A 264 2.00 -7.27 9.41
N MET A 265 0.98 -6.55 9.92
CA MET A 265 0.89 -6.22 11.33
C MET A 265 0.45 -7.44 12.17
N LEU A 266 -0.60 -8.13 11.71
CA LEU A 266 -1.15 -9.35 12.31
C LEU A 266 -1.40 -10.41 11.22
N HIS A 267 -0.42 -10.61 10.33
CA HIS A 267 -0.55 -11.41 9.11
C HIS A 267 -1.06 -12.84 9.35
N SER A 268 -0.66 -13.48 10.44
CA SER A 268 -1.14 -14.83 10.79
C SER A 268 -2.66 -14.88 10.98
N MET A 269 -3.27 -13.73 11.35
CA MET A 269 -4.73 -13.64 11.56
C MET A 269 -5.54 -13.61 10.26
N HIS A 270 -4.91 -13.73 9.09
CA HIS A 270 -5.64 -14.10 7.88
C HIS A 270 -6.35 -15.46 8.04
N HIS A 271 -5.73 -16.40 8.77
CA HIS A 271 -6.20 -17.78 8.93
C HIS A 271 -6.23 -18.26 10.40
N ALA A 272 -5.84 -17.41 11.34
CA ALA A 272 -5.81 -17.76 12.76
C ALA A 272 -6.59 -16.72 13.58
N ALA A 273 -7.41 -17.17 14.51
CA ALA A 273 -8.20 -16.28 15.40
C ALA A 273 -7.33 -15.55 16.45
N VAL A 274 -6.04 -15.90 16.57
CA VAL A 274 -5.11 -15.36 17.57
C VAL A 274 -3.77 -15.07 16.89
N PRO A 275 -3.16 -13.88 17.13
CA PRO A 275 -1.87 -13.53 16.55
C PRO A 275 -0.71 -14.29 17.19
N THR A 276 0.42 -14.32 16.51
CA THR A 276 1.67 -14.79 17.08
C THR A 276 2.25 -13.80 18.10
N ARG A 277 3.10 -14.28 19.01
CA ARG A 277 3.81 -13.40 19.98
C ARG A 277 4.69 -12.37 19.31
N ALA A 278 5.28 -12.72 18.16
CA ALA A 278 6.11 -11.79 17.37
C ALA A 278 5.28 -10.63 16.84
N GLU A 279 4.10 -10.90 16.28
CA GLU A 279 3.18 -9.88 15.77
C GLU A 279 2.64 -8.97 16.87
N VAL A 280 2.32 -9.53 18.05
CA VAL A 280 1.93 -8.74 19.23
C VAL A 280 3.05 -7.76 19.61
N THR A 281 4.30 -8.23 19.62
CA THR A 281 5.46 -7.36 19.91
C THR A 281 5.64 -6.31 18.84
N ASP A 282 5.45 -6.65 17.57
CA ASP A 282 5.61 -5.74 16.44
C ASP A 282 4.59 -4.59 16.48
N VAL A 283 3.30 -4.90 16.65
CA VAL A 283 2.24 -3.89 16.79
C VAL A 283 2.49 -2.97 17.99
N TYR A 284 2.86 -3.55 19.13
CA TYR A 284 3.22 -2.78 20.32
C TYR A 284 4.37 -1.82 20.05
N GLN A 285 5.46 -2.29 19.42
CA GLN A 285 6.62 -1.46 19.09
C GLN A 285 6.29 -0.36 18.07
N ALA A 286 5.45 -0.65 17.08
CA ALA A 286 4.97 0.35 16.13
C ALA A 286 4.22 1.50 16.86
N ALA A 287 3.27 1.15 17.74
CA ALA A 287 2.55 2.13 18.54
C ALA A 287 3.48 2.90 19.48
N ARG A 288 4.37 2.21 20.22
CA ARG A 288 5.34 2.79 21.15
C ARG A 288 6.33 3.74 20.46
N SER A 289 6.65 3.50 19.18
CA SER A 289 7.51 4.39 18.39
C SER A 289 6.87 5.76 18.12
N GLY A 290 5.62 5.97 18.54
CA GLY A 290 4.86 7.21 18.35
C GLY A 290 4.09 7.28 17.04
N ALA A 291 3.75 6.13 16.44
CA ALA A 291 2.89 6.12 15.25
C ALA A 291 1.51 6.72 15.57
N ASP A 292 1.10 7.73 14.80
CA ASP A 292 -0.22 8.36 14.92
C ASP A 292 -1.32 7.48 14.34
N TYR A 293 -0.95 6.61 13.41
CA TYR A 293 -1.86 5.71 12.70
C TYR A 293 -1.25 4.31 12.59
N LEU A 294 -2.09 3.31 12.73
CA LEU A 294 -1.75 1.91 12.44
C LEU A 294 -2.81 1.33 11.51
N LEU A 295 -2.41 0.51 10.52
CA LEU A 295 -3.30 0.00 9.48
C LEU A 295 -3.19 -1.52 9.35
N LEU A 296 -4.33 -2.23 9.46
CA LEU A 296 -4.50 -3.61 9.00
C LEU A 296 -4.85 -3.63 7.51
N THR A 297 -4.24 -4.51 6.77
CA THR A 297 -4.42 -4.64 5.32
C THR A 297 -5.27 -5.87 4.98
N GLY A 298 -4.65 -6.98 4.61
CA GLY A 298 -5.35 -8.21 4.25
C GLY A 298 -6.11 -8.83 5.43
N GLU A 299 -5.65 -8.61 6.65
CA GLU A 299 -6.26 -9.14 7.88
C GLU A 299 -7.74 -8.75 8.02
N THR A 300 -8.10 -7.54 7.59
CA THR A 300 -9.50 -7.09 7.58
C THR A 300 -10.18 -7.24 6.22
N ALA A 301 -9.41 -7.13 5.11
CA ALA A 301 -9.98 -7.12 3.77
C ALA A 301 -10.42 -8.50 3.27
N VAL A 302 -9.64 -9.54 3.58
CA VAL A 302 -9.80 -10.91 3.05
C VAL A 302 -9.58 -11.99 4.12
N GLY A 303 -9.14 -11.63 5.33
CA GLY A 303 -8.89 -12.58 6.41
C GLY A 303 -10.18 -13.23 6.93
N GLU A 304 -10.05 -14.39 7.53
CA GLU A 304 -11.16 -15.16 8.12
C GLU A 304 -11.66 -14.56 9.45
N TYR A 305 -10.83 -13.73 10.11
CA TYR A 305 -11.07 -13.21 11.47
C TYR A 305 -10.93 -11.67 11.55
N PRO A 306 -11.65 -10.88 10.71
CA PRO A 306 -11.43 -9.43 10.63
C PRO A 306 -11.72 -8.70 11.95
N VAL A 307 -12.74 -9.10 12.69
CA VAL A 307 -13.16 -8.46 13.94
C VAL A 307 -12.21 -8.79 15.08
N GLU A 308 -11.79 -10.04 15.18
CA GLU A 308 -10.78 -10.50 16.14
C GLU A 308 -9.44 -9.81 15.89
N ALA A 309 -9.02 -9.70 14.62
CA ALA A 309 -7.80 -8.99 14.24
C ALA A 309 -7.85 -7.53 14.70
N MET A 310 -8.92 -6.80 14.42
CA MET A 310 -9.08 -5.41 14.89
C MET A 310 -9.13 -5.33 16.43
N THR A 311 -9.75 -6.31 17.08
CA THR A 311 -9.83 -6.35 18.56
C THR A 311 -8.45 -6.53 19.20
N TYR A 312 -7.64 -7.48 18.70
CA TYR A 312 -6.26 -7.64 19.15
C TYR A 312 -5.43 -6.40 18.85
N PHE A 313 -5.55 -5.87 17.62
CA PHE A 313 -4.85 -4.69 17.17
C PHE A 313 -5.08 -3.50 18.10
N ALA A 314 -6.34 -3.23 18.45
CA ALA A 314 -6.72 -2.14 19.34
C ALA A 314 -6.13 -2.29 20.75
N LYS A 315 -6.22 -3.50 21.33
CA LYS A 315 -5.71 -3.77 22.69
C LYS A 315 -4.17 -3.64 22.75
N ILE A 316 -3.48 -4.17 21.75
CA ILE A 316 -2.01 -4.12 21.68
C ILE A 316 -1.54 -2.67 21.45
N ALA A 317 -2.15 -1.98 20.49
CA ALA A 317 -1.80 -0.60 20.18
C ALA A 317 -2.04 0.35 21.36
N ALA A 318 -3.13 0.17 22.10
CA ALA A 318 -3.42 0.97 23.29
C ALA A 318 -2.30 0.88 24.35
N ASN A 319 -1.76 -0.32 24.58
CA ASN A 319 -0.61 -0.50 25.49
C ASN A 319 0.65 0.20 24.94
N GLY A 320 0.95 0.04 23.64
CA GLY A 320 2.10 0.67 23.02
C GLY A 320 2.02 2.21 23.07
N TRP A 321 0.86 2.80 22.82
CA TRP A 321 0.65 4.24 22.90
C TRP A 321 0.69 4.77 24.36
N ALA A 322 0.23 3.97 25.32
CA ALA A 322 0.34 4.33 26.72
C ALA A 322 1.81 4.42 27.19
N ASP A 323 2.68 3.58 26.61
CA ASP A 323 4.11 3.51 26.93
C ASP A 323 4.98 4.31 25.93
N ALA A 324 4.37 5.10 25.00
CA ALA A 324 5.09 5.96 24.08
C ALA A 324 5.80 7.10 24.82
N GLU A 325 7.09 7.32 24.50
CA GLU A 325 7.94 8.38 25.09
C GLU A 325 7.73 9.73 24.39
#